data_a01892fe05b49e1ff8118520005aa755
#
_entry.id   a01892fe05b49e1ff8118520005aa755
#
_cell.length_a   1.000
_cell.length_b   1.000
_cell.length_c   1.000
_cell.angle_alpha   90.00
_cell.angle_beta   90.00
_cell.angle_gamma   90.00
#
_symmetry.space_group_name_H-M   'P 1'
#
loop_
_entity.id
_entity.type
_entity.pdbx_description
1 polymer ?
#
loop_
_entity_poly.entity_id
_entity_poly.type
_entity_poly.pdbx_seq_one_letter_code
_entity_poly.pdbx_strand_id
1 'polypeptide(L)'
;TNSWEAGISARFLNNALTFDVTVYQSNTRKQTFLRSIPPTDGFTQEYIQTGNVRNRGIELAIGYNRNFGDLSWNTSFTYSANRNKIIKLLDDENEVLKQGGLSGAEIILKKGGTMGDVYMTTDFARDAEGNIAVDDKKGVLQTNLNNPLYRGSVLPKANIGFSNEFAWKGFNFGFLITARFGGIVLSQTQAILDSY
;
A
#
# COMPACT_ATOMS: atom_id res chain seq x y z
N THR A 1 12.03 8.50 -14.91
CA THR A 1 11.64 7.11 -14.65
C THR A 1 12.24 6.20 -15.68
N ASN A 2 12.80 5.06 -15.26
CA ASN A 2 13.20 3.97 -16.13
C ASN A 2 12.30 2.78 -15.84
N SER A 3 11.63 2.27 -16.87
CA SER A 3 10.74 1.12 -16.73
C SER A 3 10.98 0.11 -17.85
N TRP A 4 10.69 -1.15 -17.53
CA TRP A 4 10.54 -2.21 -18.50
C TRP A 4 9.29 -3.01 -18.16
N GLU A 5 8.70 -3.57 -19.18
CA GLU A 5 7.49 -4.38 -19.08
C GLU A 5 7.58 -5.51 -20.10
N ALA A 6 7.12 -6.69 -19.72
CA ALA A 6 7.00 -7.83 -20.61
C ALA A 6 5.68 -8.53 -20.33
N GLY A 7 4.95 -8.88 -21.39
CA GLY A 7 3.65 -9.51 -21.27
C GLY A 7 3.44 -10.58 -22.32
N ILE A 8 2.51 -11.47 -22.03
CA ILE A 8 2.02 -12.51 -22.93
C ILE A 8 0.50 -12.42 -22.95
N SER A 9 -0.05 -12.29 -24.15
CA SER A 9 -1.49 -12.41 -24.40
C SER A 9 -1.73 -13.67 -25.22
N ALA A 10 -2.64 -14.53 -24.75
CA ALA A 10 -3.01 -15.76 -25.42
C ALA A 10 -4.53 -15.91 -25.48
N ARG A 11 -5.01 -16.52 -26.57
CA ARG A 11 -6.43 -16.81 -26.79
C ARG A 11 -6.60 -18.25 -27.19
N PHE A 12 -7.54 -18.90 -26.58
CA PHE A 12 -7.81 -20.32 -26.74
C PHE A 12 -9.30 -20.56 -27.01
N LEU A 13 -9.64 -21.78 -27.44
CA LEU A 13 -11.02 -22.23 -27.64
C LEU A 13 -11.83 -21.30 -28.55
N ASN A 14 -11.28 -20.95 -29.71
CA ASN A 14 -11.88 -19.99 -30.66
C ASN A 14 -12.19 -18.63 -30.01
N ASN A 15 -11.25 -18.10 -29.25
CA ASN A 15 -11.34 -16.83 -28.50
C ASN A 15 -12.32 -16.87 -27.30
N ALA A 16 -12.85 -18.03 -26.92
CA ALA A 16 -13.68 -18.13 -25.74
C ALA A 16 -12.90 -17.96 -24.44
N LEU A 17 -11.62 -18.34 -24.40
CA LEU A 17 -10.73 -18.18 -23.25
C LEU A 17 -9.61 -17.21 -23.62
N THR A 18 -9.47 -16.15 -22.84
CA THR A 18 -8.39 -15.15 -22.92
C THR A 18 -7.51 -15.23 -21.70
N PHE A 19 -6.21 -15.08 -21.91
CA PHE A 19 -5.20 -15.07 -20.85
C PHE A 19 -4.19 -13.96 -21.16
N ASP A 20 -4.03 -13.05 -20.22
CA ASP A 20 -3.08 -11.96 -20.30
C ASP A 20 -2.25 -11.93 -19.02
N VAL A 21 -0.94 -11.94 -19.14
CA VAL A 21 -0.02 -11.78 -18.01
C VAL A 21 1.02 -10.75 -18.35
N THR A 22 1.27 -9.84 -17.43
CA THR A 22 2.27 -8.79 -17.57
C THR A 22 3.12 -8.74 -16.31
N VAL A 23 4.42 -8.62 -16.49
CA VAL A 23 5.38 -8.34 -15.42
C VAL A 23 6.11 -7.04 -15.72
N TYR A 24 6.32 -6.23 -14.69
CA TYR A 24 6.96 -4.93 -14.87
C TYR A 24 7.89 -4.57 -13.72
N GLN A 25 8.83 -3.68 -14.02
CA GLN A 25 9.60 -2.96 -13.03
C GLN A 25 9.80 -1.51 -13.49
N SER A 26 9.55 -0.58 -12.57
CA SER A 26 9.77 0.86 -12.76
C SER A 26 10.64 1.40 -11.63
N ASN A 27 11.64 2.20 -11.97
CA ASN A 27 12.46 2.94 -11.03
C ASN A 27 12.27 4.44 -11.29
N THR A 28 11.70 5.15 -10.33
CA THR A 28 11.53 6.59 -10.37
C THR A 28 12.62 7.24 -9.54
N ARG A 29 13.46 8.05 -10.20
CA ARG A 29 14.58 8.74 -9.58
C ARG A 29 14.30 10.23 -9.47
N LYS A 30 14.96 10.91 -8.52
CA LYS A 30 14.86 12.35 -8.29
C LYS A 30 13.40 12.79 -8.10
N GLN A 31 12.69 12.08 -7.23
CA GLN A 31 11.36 12.51 -6.82
C GLN A 31 11.47 13.75 -5.93
N THR A 32 10.45 14.61 -6.00
CA THR A 32 10.36 15.78 -5.13
C THR A 32 9.71 15.36 -3.82
N PHE A 33 10.40 15.63 -2.72
CA PHE A 33 9.91 15.45 -1.36
C PHE A 33 9.91 16.75 -0.60
N LEU A 34 9.01 16.87 0.36
CA LEU A 34 9.01 17.94 1.33
C LEU A 34 9.80 17.47 2.56
N ARG A 35 10.85 18.21 2.91
CA ARG A 35 11.66 17.94 4.10
C ARG A 35 11.45 19.06 5.12
N SER A 36 11.21 18.68 6.37
CA SER A 36 11.20 19.64 7.48
C SER A 36 12.63 20.03 7.83
N ILE A 37 12.86 21.32 7.99
CA ILE A 37 14.15 21.89 8.39
C ILE A 37 14.01 22.69 9.68
N PRO A 38 15.08 22.87 10.46
CA PRO A 38 15.06 23.74 11.64
C PRO A 38 14.66 25.16 11.26
N PRO A 39 13.81 25.83 12.06
CA PRO A 39 13.32 27.19 11.75
C PRO A 39 14.39 28.29 11.85
N THR A 40 15.64 27.94 12.10
CA THR A 40 16.78 28.88 12.18
C THR A 40 17.03 29.68 10.90
N ASP A 41 16.56 29.13 9.73
CA ASP A 41 16.77 29.73 8.42
C ASP A 41 15.56 30.55 7.92
N GLY A 42 14.56 30.76 8.77
CA GLY A 42 13.34 31.48 8.43
C GLY A 42 12.31 30.64 7.67
N PHE A 43 12.63 29.40 7.35
CA PHE A 43 11.74 28.41 6.72
C PHE A 43 11.65 27.18 7.61
N THR A 44 10.50 26.50 7.55
CA THR A 44 10.28 25.25 8.30
C THR A 44 10.31 24.01 7.42
N GLN A 45 10.28 24.20 6.10
CA GLN A 45 10.22 23.14 5.10
C GLN A 45 10.96 23.55 3.83
N GLU A 46 11.52 22.56 3.15
CA GLU A 46 12.13 22.73 1.83
C GLU A 46 11.72 21.59 0.88
N TYR A 47 11.70 21.89 -0.42
CA TYR A 47 11.54 20.86 -1.45
C TYR A 47 12.92 20.33 -1.88
N ILE A 48 13.10 19.03 -1.76
CA ILE A 48 14.30 18.33 -2.22
C ILE A 48 13.97 17.38 -3.35
N GLN A 49 14.88 17.25 -4.31
CA GLN A 49 14.77 16.27 -5.40
C GLN A 49 15.77 15.16 -5.17
N THR A 50 15.30 14.03 -4.70
CA THR A 50 16.17 12.92 -4.32
C THR A 50 15.48 11.56 -4.53
N GLY A 51 16.20 10.54 -4.17
CA GLY A 51 15.67 9.20 -4.04
C GLY A 51 15.64 8.38 -5.33
N ASN A 52 15.39 7.12 -5.10
CA ASN A 52 15.09 6.11 -6.11
C ASN A 52 14.06 5.16 -5.52
N VAL A 53 12.86 5.19 -6.05
CA VAL A 53 11.76 4.31 -5.64
C VAL A 53 11.50 3.31 -6.75
N ARG A 54 11.50 2.04 -6.38
CA ARG A 54 11.22 0.93 -7.27
C ARG A 54 9.81 0.39 -7.04
N ASN A 55 9.09 0.23 -8.12
CA ASN A 55 7.87 -0.57 -8.18
C ASN A 55 8.14 -1.76 -9.09
N ARG A 56 7.75 -2.94 -8.68
CA ARG A 56 7.75 -4.15 -9.50
C ARG A 56 6.50 -4.95 -9.24
N GLY A 57 5.92 -5.49 -10.27
CA GLY A 57 4.66 -6.19 -10.11
C GLY A 57 4.37 -7.19 -11.20
N ILE A 58 3.25 -7.83 -10.99
CA ILE A 58 2.63 -8.76 -11.92
C ILE A 58 1.15 -8.43 -12.03
N GLU A 59 0.63 -8.49 -13.22
CA GLU A 59 -0.78 -8.36 -13.54
C GLU A 59 -1.21 -9.59 -14.34
N LEU A 60 -2.36 -10.14 -14.00
CA LEU A 60 -2.95 -11.30 -14.63
C LEU A 60 -4.42 -10.99 -14.90
N ALA A 61 -4.87 -11.27 -16.12
CA ALA A 61 -6.27 -11.27 -16.48
C ALA A 61 -6.61 -12.57 -17.20
N ILE A 62 -7.69 -13.21 -16.77
CA ILE A 62 -8.25 -14.40 -17.40
C ILE A 62 -9.72 -14.11 -17.69
N GLY A 63 -10.13 -14.26 -18.93
CA GLY A 63 -11.51 -14.07 -19.36
C GLY A 63 -12.05 -15.33 -20.04
N TYR A 64 -13.31 -15.63 -19.79
CA TYR A 64 -14.03 -16.68 -20.49
C TYR A 64 -15.39 -16.18 -20.93
N ASN A 65 -15.66 -16.32 -22.21
CA ASN A 65 -16.93 -15.92 -22.82
C ASN A 65 -17.47 -17.06 -23.70
N ARG A 66 -18.67 -17.51 -23.44
CA ARG A 66 -19.30 -18.55 -24.22
C ARG A 66 -20.82 -18.49 -24.17
N ASN A 67 -21.44 -18.88 -25.27
CA ASN A 67 -22.86 -19.08 -25.37
C ASN A 67 -23.21 -20.59 -25.28
N PHE A 68 -24.20 -20.89 -24.46
CA PHE A 68 -24.76 -22.23 -24.27
C PHE A 68 -26.26 -22.18 -24.63
N GLY A 69 -26.58 -22.31 -25.92
CA GLY A 69 -27.94 -22.07 -26.42
C GLY A 69 -28.38 -20.62 -26.16
N ASP A 70 -29.48 -20.45 -25.40
CA ASP A 70 -30.01 -19.12 -25.03
C ASP A 70 -29.25 -18.42 -23.88
N LEU A 71 -28.32 -19.13 -23.24
CA LEU A 71 -27.51 -18.59 -22.15
C LEU A 71 -26.17 -18.08 -22.68
N SER A 72 -25.89 -16.78 -22.50
CA SER A 72 -24.57 -16.19 -22.66
C SER A 72 -23.92 -16.03 -21.29
N TRP A 73 -22.70 -16.52 -21.14
CA TRP A 73 -21.90 -16.38 -19.93
C TRP A 73 -20.58 -15.72 -20.25
N ASN A 74 -20.32 -14.60 -19.55
CA ASN A 74 -19.07 -13.88 -19.58
C ASN A 74 -18.50 -13.80 -18.16
N THR A 75 -17.28 -14.26 -17.95
CA THR A 75 -16.61 -14.21 -16.66
C THR A 75 -15.19 -13.73 -16.83
N SER A 76 -14.70 -12.96 -15.86
CA SER A 76 -13.31 -12.53 -15.83
C SER A 76 -12.74 -12.59 -14.43
N PHE A 77 -11.47 -12.96 -14.36
CA PHE A 77 -10.67 -12.90 -13.14
C PHE A 77 -9.47 -12.01 -13.39
N THR A 78 -9.22 -11.08 -12.48
CA THR A 78 -8.04 -10.21 -12.50
C THR A 78 -7.27 -10.33 -11.19
N TYR A 79 -5.96 -10.33 -11.31
CA TYR A 79 -5.05 -10.30 -10.18
C TYR A 79 -3.96 -9.27 -10.46
N SER A 80 -3.67 -8.42 -9.49
CA SER A 80 -2.54 -7.50 -9.55
C SER A 80 -1.78 -7.48 -8.22
N ALA A 81 -0.46 -7.51 -8.31
CA ALA A 81 0.40 -7.37 -7.15
C ALA A 81 1.55 -6.40 -7.48
N ASN A 82 1.76 -5.41 -6.61
CA ASN A 82 2.87 -4.47 -6.72
C ASN A 82 3.71 -4.48 -5.45
N ARG A 83 5.02 -4.49 -5.61
CA ARG A 83 5.99 -4.29 -4.52
C ARG A 83 6.70 -2.97 -4.70
N ASN A 84 6.34 -2.01 -3.87
CA ASN A 84 7.02 -0.73 -3.75
C ASN A 84 8.22 -0.87 -2.82
N LYS A 85 9.36 -0.25 -3.16
CA LYS A 85 10.55 -0.22 -2.30
C LYS A 85 11.36 1.05 -2.54
N ILE A 86 11.72 1.73 -1.46
CA ILE A 86 12.65 2.83 -1.47
C ILE A 86 14.08 2.26 -1.52
N ILE A 87 14.75 2.42 -2.66
CA ILE A 87 16.12 1.92 -2.88
C ILE A 87 17.15 2.91 -2.34
N LYS A 88 16.90 4.19 -2.54
CA LYS A 88 17.66 5.31 -2.00
C LYS A 88 16.67 6.42 -1.67
N LEU A 89 16.87 7.10 -0.57
CA LEU A 89 16.03 8.23 -0.18
C LEU A 89 16.85 9.52 -0.18
N LEU A 90 17.82 9.61 0.71
CA LEU A 90 18.73 10.73 0.89
C LEU A 90 20.18 10.24 0.74
N ASP A 91 21.13 11.15 0.77
CA ASP A 91 22.56 10.81 0.73
C ASP A 91 23.02 10.20 2.06
N ASP A 92 22.49 10.68 3.18
CA ASP A 92 22.59 9.99 4.46
C ASP A 92 21.56 8.85 4.51
N GLU A 93 22.02 7.61 4.57
CA GLU A 93 21.19 6.41 4.60
C GLU A 93 20.36 6.25 5.88
N ASN A 94 20.73 6.93 6.95
CA ASN A 94 20.03 6.91 8.24
C ASN A 94 18.94 7.99 8.32
N GLU A 95 18.97 8.96 7.42
CA GLU A 95 17.97 10.01 7.40
C GLU A 95 16.61 9.50 6.95
N VAL A 96 15.56 9.98 7.59
CA VAL A 96 14.17 9.63 7.30
C VAL A 96 13.38 10.87 6.93
N LEU A 97 12.37 10.71 6.07
CA LEU A 97 11.45 11.78 5.72
C LEU A 97 10.06 11.49 6.27
N LYS A 98 9.53 12.44 7.03
CA LYS A 98 8.15 12.41 7.50
C LYS A 98 7.25 13.06 6.46
N GLN A 99 6.24 12.32 5.99
CA GLN A 99 5.35 12.75 4.89
C GLN A 99 3.92 13.07 5.37
N GLY A 100 3.77 13.40 6.63
CA GLY A 100 2.47 13.64 7.23
C GLY A 100 1.87 12.37 7.86
N GLY A 101 0.67 12.51 8.41
CA GLY A 101 0.00 11.44 9.14
C GLY A 101 -1.26 11.95 9.84
N LEU A 102 -1.78 11.13 10.73
CA LEU A 102 -2.84 11.46 11.67
C LEU A 102 -2.26 11.51 13.07
N SER A 103 -3.04 12.05 14.02
CA SER A 103 -2.61 12.09 15.43
C SER A 103 -2.16 10.70 15.90
N GLY A 104 -0.92 10.61 16.37
CA GLY A 104 -0.31 9.37 16.87
C GLY A 104 0.24 8.41 15.81
N ALA A 105 0.07 8.69 14.50
CA ALA A 105 0.62 7.87 13.42
C ALA A 105 1.13 8.73 12.28
N GLU A 106 2.31 8.41 11.77
CA GLU A 106 2.96 9.14 10.68
C GLU A 106 3.40 8.19 9.56
N ILE A 107 3.40 8.69 8.32
CA ILE A 107 4.08 8.03 7.22
C ILE A 107 5.54 8.46 7.26
N ILE A 108 6.42 7.50 7.52
CA ILE A 108 7.87 7.74 7.59
C ILE A 108 8.55 6.96 6.47
N LEU A 109 9.20 7.70 5.58
CA LEU A 109 9.98 7.14 4.49
C LEU A 109 11.39 6.90 4.95
N LYS A 110 11.90 5.69 4.69
CA LYS A 110 13.30 5.33 4.91
C LYS A 110 13.79 4.36 3.84
N LYS A 111 15.09 4.31 3.63
CA LYS A 111 15.73 3.32 2.76
C LYS A 111 15.31 1.89 3.16
N GLY A 112 14.91 1.11 2.17
CA GLY A 112 14.46 -0.28 2.36
C GLY A 112 12.98 -0.46 2.67
N GLY A 113 12.30 0.60 3.12
CA GLY A 113 10.86 0.64 3.35
C GLY A 113 10.06 0.90 2.07
N THR A 114 8.77 1.21 2.26
CA THR A 114 7.84 1.57 1.20
C THR A 114 7.40 3.03 1.30
N MET A 115 6.78 3.54 0.25
CA MET A 115 6.21 4.90 0.23
C MET A 115 4.95 5.06 1.11
N GLY A 116 4.47 3.98 1.69
CA GLY A 116 3.27 3.96 2.53
C GLY A 116 3.50 3.37 3.91
N ASP A 117 4.74 3.32 4.39
CA ASP A 117 5.06 2.74 5.70
C ASP A 117 4.56 3.65 6.82
N VAL A 118 3.72 3.08 7.68
CA VAL A 118 3.11 3.77 8.82
C VAL A 118 3.81 3.40 10.11
N TYR A 119 4.11 4.42 10.88
CA TYR A 119 4.73 4.32 12.18
C TYR A 119 3.83 4.98 13.22
N MET A 120 3.60 4.31 14.34
CA MET A 120 3.02 4.94 15.51
C MET A 120 4.10 5.77 16.20
N THR A 121 3.80 7.05 16.41
CA THR A 121 4.69 7.98 17.12
C THR A 121 4.47 7.94 18.62
N THR A 122 3.39 7.31 19.06
CA THR A 122 3.08 7.06 20.46
C THR A 122 2.85 5.56 20.66
N ASP A 123 3.61 4.94 21.55
CA ASP A 123 3.38 3.57 22.04
C ASP A 123 3.62 3.58 23.55
N PHE A 124 3.11 2.57 24.24
CA PHE A 124 3.39 2.40 25.65
C PHE A 124 4.85 2.01 25.87
N ALA A 125 5.49 2.63 26.84
CA ALA A 125 6.78 2.17 27.33
C ALA A 125 6.60 0.77 27.92
N ARG A 126 7.62 -0.09 27.73
CA ARG A 126 7.61 -1.45 28.26
C ARG A 126 8.86 -1.70 29.08
N ASP A 127 8.70 -2.51 30.11
CA ASP A 127 9.82 -3.01 30.92
C ASP A 127 10.62 -4.10 30.16
N ALA A 128 11.64 -4.65 30.81
CA ALA A 128 12.49 -5.68 30.22
C ALA A 128 11.73 -7.00 29.95
N GLU A 129 10.65 -7.24 30.67
CA GLU A 129 9.78 -8.41 30.56
C GLU A 129 8.68 -8.21 29.51
N GLY A 130 8.54 -6.97 28.95
CA GLY A 130 7.57 -6.62 27.91
C GLY A 130 6.22 -6.14 28.44
N ASN A 131 6.05 -5.97 29.77
CA ASN A 131 4.83 -5.41 30.35
C ASN A 131 4.78 -3.90 30.13
N ILE A 132 3.56 -3.35 30.08
CA ILE A 132 3.38 -1.90 29.94
C ILE A 132 3.83 -1.21 31.23
N ALA A 133 4.76 -0.25 31.10
CA ALA A 133 5.27 0.50 32.23
C ALA A 133 4.24 1.52 32.75
N VAL A 134 4.09 1.59 34.06
CA VAL A 134 3.23 2.54 34.77
C VAL A 134 4.12 3.52 35.54
N ASP A 135 3.75 4.80 35.55
CA ASP A 135 4.39 5.79 36.42
C ASP A 135 3.92 5.55 37.86
N ASP A 136 4.82 5.10 38.70
CA ASP A 136 4.51 4.74 40.09
C ASP A 136 3.98 5.91 40.95
N LYS A 137 4.29 7.17 40.54
CA LYS A 137 3.86 8.36 41.23
C LYS A 137 2.50 8.87 40.80
N LYS A 138 2.18 8.67 39.50
CA LYS A 138 0.96 9.22 38.92
C LYS A 138 -0.09 8.14 38.62
N GLY A 139 0.30 6.87 38.63
CA GLY A 139 -0.58 5.75 38.26
C GLY A 139 -1.02 5.75 36.80
N VAL A 140 -0.28 6.46 35.92
CA VAL A 140 -0.62 6.54 34.50
C VAL A 140 0.34 5.71 33.67
N LEU A 141 -0.15 5.22 32.52
CA LEU A 141 0.66 4.48 31.59
C LEU A 141 1.73 5.40 30.99
N GLN A 142 2.97 4.92 30.96
CA GLN A 142 4.07 5.65 30.33
C GLN A 142 4.04 5.43 28.83
N THR A 143 4.33 6.50 28.07
CA THR A 143 4.42 6.44 26.61
C THR A 143 5.89 6.57 26.15
N ASN A 144 6.24 5.82 25.11
CA ASN A 144 7.54 5.92 24.46
C ASN A 144 7.42 6.80 23.21
N LEU A 145 7.84 8.07 23.32
CA LEU A 145 7.76 9.05 22.24
C LEU A 145 9.00 9.04 21.32
N ASN A 146 10.07 8.35 21.70
CA ASN A 146 11.37 8.49 21.06
C ASN A 146 11.64 7.48 19.94
N ASN A 147 10.89 6.40 19.88
CA ASN A 147 11.07 5.34 18.90
C ASN A 147 9.75 5.03 18.16
N PRO A 148 9.53 5.62 16.99
CA PRO A 148 8.36 5.30 16.17
C PRO A 148 8.29 3.81 15.85
N LEU A 149 7.16 3.18 16.15
CA LEU A 149 6.95 1.75 15.96
C LEU A 149 6.32 1.46 14.61
N TYR A 150 7.00 0.70 13.77
CA TYR A 150 6.47 0.27 12.47
C TYR A 150 5.23 -0.62 12.64
N ARG A 151 4.14 -0.25 11.97
CA ARG A 151 2.86 -0.99 12.01
C ARG A 151 2.51 -1.66 10.70
N GLY A 152 3.14 -1.29 9.62
CA GLY A 152 2.88 -1.85 8.30
C GLY A 152 2.82 -0.77 7.23
N SER A 153 2.38 -1.14 6.05
CA SER A 153 2.22 -0.22 4.93
C SER A 153 0.74 -0.09 4.55
N VAL A 154 0.30 1.11 4.16
CA VAL A 154 -1.03 1.33 3.58
C VAL A 154 -1.15 0.73 2.18
N LEU A 155 -0.02 0.41 1.54
CA LEU A 155 -0.01 -0.16 0.20
C LEU A 155 -0.46 -1.63 0.24
N PRO A 156 -1.43 -2.03 -0.57
CA PRO A 156 -1.87 -3.41 -0.63
C PRO A 156 -0.77 -4.29 -1.24
N LYS A 157 -0.75 -5.55 -0.84
CA LYS A 157 0.15 -6.56 -1.41
C LYS A 157 -0.38 -7.14 -2.70
N ALA A 158 -1.72 -7.28 -2.80
CA ALA A 158 -2.41 -7.76 -3.99
C ALA A 158 -3.86 -7.27 -4.02
N ASN A 159 -4.40 -7.17 -5.22
CA ASN A 159 -5.82 -6.96 -5.46
C ASN A 159 -6.31 -8.08 -6.39
N ILE A 160 -7.55 -8.51 -6.19
CA ILE A 160 -8.25 -9.41 -7.09
C ILE A 160 -9.60 -8.83 -7.46
N GLY A 161 -10.05 -9.18 -8.66
CA GLY A 161 -11.38 -8.92 -9.14
C GLY A 161 -11.94 -10.18 -9.80
N PHE A 162 -13.20 -10.48 -9.54
CA PHE A 162 -13.91 -11.58 -10.15
C PHE A 162 -15.28 -11.09 -10.61
N SER A 163 -15.47 -11.02 -11.92
CA SER A 163 -16.71 -10.58 -12.56
C SER A 163 -17.40 -11.74 -13.23
N ASN A 164 -18.72 -11.77 -13.14
CA ASN A 164 -19.56 -12.66 -13.87
C ASN A 164 -20.78 -11.93 -14.42
N GLU A 165 -21.12 -12.24 -15.65
CA GLU A 165 -22.30 -11.74 -16.34
C GLU A 165 -23.00 -12.90 -17.04
N PHE A 166 -24.30 -13.00 -16.85
CA PHE A 166 -25.17 -13.99 -17.43
C PHE A 166 -26.32 -13.29 -18.16
N ALA A 167 -26.55 -13.65 -19.40
CA ALA A 167 -27.71 -13.22 -20.16
C ALA A 167 -28.51 -14.43 -20.62
N TRP A 168 -29.81 -14.47 -20.29
CA TRP A 168 -30.70 -15.58 -20.65
C TRP A 168 -32.09 -15.06 -20.96
N LYS A 169 -32.55 -15.31 -22.19
CA LYS A 169 -33.93 -15.00 -22.65
C LYS A 169 -34.42 -13.60 -22.26
N GLY A 170 -33.57 -12.57 -22.41
CA GLY A 170 -33.88 -11.17 -22.07
C GLY A 170 -33.62 -10.79 -20.62
N PHE A 171 -33.25 -11.72 -19.74
CA PHE A 171 -32.79 -11.43 -18.39
C PHE A 171 -31.27 -11.31 -18.37
N ASN A 172 -30.77 -10.28 -17.68
CA ASN A 172 -29.33 -10.08 -17.45
C ASN A 172 -29.07 -10.05 -15.94
N PHE A 173 -28.07 -10.83 -15.52
CA PHE A 173 -27.59 -10.85 -14.15
C PHE A 173 -26.08 -10.74 -14.14
N GLY A 174 -25.54 -9.82 -13.36
CA GLY A 174 -24.10 -9.64 -13.20
C GLY A 174 -23.72 -9.35 -11.76
N PHE A 175 -22.53 -9.80 -11.38
CA PHE A 175 -21.91 -9.44 -10.11
C PHE A 175 -20.39 -9.29 -10.24
N LEU A 176 -19.83 -8.44 -9.40
CA LEU A 176 -18.41 -8.21 -9.25
C LEU A 176 -18.01 -8.40 -7.79
N ILE A 177 -17.03 -9.26 -7.56
CA ILE A 177 -16.38 -9.42 -6.26
C ILE A 177 -14.97 -8.84 -6.38
N THR A 178 -14.64 -7.91 -5.49
CA THR A 178 -13.27 -7.38 -5.39
C THR A 178 -12.72 -7.66 -4.01
N ALA A 179 -11.43 -7.96 -3.92
CA ALA A 179 -10.74 -8.09 -2.65
C ALA A 179 -9.36 -7.45 -2.72
N ARG A 180 -8.98 -6.83 -1.62
CA ARG A 180 -7.66 -6.25 -1.40
C ARG A 180 -6.97 -7.00 -0.28
N PHE A 181 -5.76 -7.49 -0.54
CA PHE A 181 -4.98 -8.22 0.43
C PHE A 181 -3.82 -7.37 0.94
N GLY A 182 -3.67 -7.34 2.26
CA GLY A 182 -2.68 -6.48 2.91
C GLY A 182 -3.07 -5.01 2.86
N GLY A 183 -2.16 -4.17 3.31
CA GLY A 183 -2.45 -2.78 3.61
C GLY A 183 -3.06 -2.63 5.01
N ILE A 184 -2.66 -1.58 5.70
CA ILE A 184 -3.26 -1.20 6.99
C ILE A 184 -4.14 0.02 6.80
N VAL A 185 -5.15 0.12 7.63
CA VAL A 185 -6.04 1.29 7.71
C VAL A 185 -5.99 1.82 9.13
N LEU A 186 -5.80 3.12 9.26
CA LEU A 186 -5.91 3.81 10.54
C LEU A 186 -7.31 4.39 10.68
N SER A 187 -8.02 4.01 11.75
CA SER A 187 -9.33 4.59 12.11
C SER A 187 -9.12 5.68 13.15
N GLN A 188 -9.16 6.93 12.73
CA GLN A 188 -9.11 8.07 13.65
C GLN A 188 -10.36 8.15 14.54
N THR A 189 -11.53 7.79 14.01
CA THR A 189 -12.78 7.75 14.77
C THR A 189 -12.65 6.79 15.95
N GLN A 190 -12.12 5.58 15.73
CA GLN A 190 -11.91 4.61 16.79
C GLN A 190 -10.90 5.14 17.83
N ALA A 191 -9.78 5.72 17.37
CA ALA A 191 -8.78 6.29 18.26
C ALA A 191 -9.34 7.40 19.16
N ILE A 192 -10.25 8.23 18.65
CA ILE A 192 -10.93 9.26 19.44
C ILE A 192 -11.89 8.62 20.46
N LEU A 193 -12.66 7.62 20.03
CA LEU A 193 -13.61 6.93 20.93
C LEU A 193 -12.89 6.19 22.06
N ASP A 194 -11.72 5.63 21.80
CA ASP A 194 -10.92 4.89 22.80
C ASP A 194 -10.14 5.84 23.75
N SER A 195 -10.12 7.15 23.48
CA SER A 195 -9.40 8.14 24.29
C SER A 195 -10.22 8.76 25.42
N TYR A 196 -11.48 8.35 25.59
CA TYR A 196 -12.37 8.83 26.65
C TYR A 196 -12.58 7.78 27.74
#